data_2415624c170724e0207df5e55e6fb2e3
#
_entry.id   2415624c170724e0207df5e55e6fb2e3
#
_cell.length_a   1.000
_cell.length_b   1.000
_cell.length_c   1.000
_cell.angle_alpha   90.00
_cell.angle_beta   90.00
_cell.angle_gamma   90.00
#
_symmetry.space_group_name_H-M   'P 1'
#
loop_
_entity.id
_entity.type
_entity.pdbx_description
1 polymer ?
#
loop_
_entity_poly.entity_id
_entity_poly.type
_entity_poly.pdbx_seq_one_letter_code
_entity_poly.pdbx_strand_id
1 'polypeptide(L)'
;MKKQLGFYVDAKRCIGCFACAMACKNQYHQASGVVWRQVYPLKEEVYPHHERAFYSLSCNHCEHPACMEVCPAAAYTKREQDGVVVHHQEKCIGCANCVRSCPYGAPRFNPGTERAEKCNLCWQRLDAGLDPACVKSCPTNALRLINLATFNEPNAVQFPPGYPHMSRLNPSTRFRQPELPKIIKPEDQQ
;
A
#
# COMPACT_ATOMS: atom_id res chain seq x y z
N MET A 1 13.83 -5.69 19.09
CA MET A 1 12.49 -5.30 18.60
C MET A 1 12.08 -6.26 17.47
N LYS A 2 10.81 -6.70 17.47
CA LYS A 2 10.31 -7.64 16.45
C LYS A 2 10.33 -6.95 15.07
N LYS A 3 10.81 -7.64 14.03
CA LYS A 3 10.85 -7.11 12.66
C LYS A 3 9.43 -6.94 12.15
N GLN A 4 9.09 -5.76 11.65
CA GLN A 4 7.81 -5.46 10.99
C GLN A 4 8.09 -4.76 9.68
N LEU A 5 7.86 -5.47 8.58
CA LEU A 5 8.04 -4.91 7.24
C LEU A 5 6.82 -4.10 6.79
N GLY A 6 7.09 -3.07 6.02
CA GLY A 6 6.08 -2.21 5.42
C GLY A 6 6.62 -1.52 4.17
N PHE A 7 5.80 -0.63 3.63
CA PHE A 7 6.22 0.23 2.52
C PHE A 7 6.49 1.65 3.00
N TYR A 8 7.46 2.30 2.36
CA TYR A 8 7.60 3.75 2.38
C TYR A 8 7.25 4.29 1.01
N VAL A 9 6.39 5.30 0.98
CA VAL A 9 5.89 5.95 -0.23
C VAL A 9 6.27 7.41 -0.19
N ASP A 10 7.21 7.82 -1.03
CA ASP A 10 7.66 9.20 -1.17
C ASP A 10 6.89 9.89 -2.30
N ALA A 11 5.90 10.72 -1.93
CA ALA A 11 5.08 11.43 -2.91
C ALA A 11 5.85 12.55 -3.64
N LYS A 12 6.97 13.02 -3.09
CA LYS A 12 7.84 13.99 -3.80
C LYS A 12 8.56 13.35 -4.99
N ARG A 13 8.81 12.04 -4.92
CA ARG A 13 9.53 11.29 -5.96
C ARG A 13 8.61 10.49 -6.87
N CYS A 14 7.34 10.29 -6.48
CA CYS A 14 6.40 9.51 -7.25
C CYS A 14 5.89 10.31 -8.46
N ILE A 15 6.18 9.83 -9.66
CA ILE A 15 5.77 10.46 -10.93
C ILE A 15 4.49 9.87 -11.53
N GLY A 16 3.80 8.98 -10.81
CA GLY A 16 2.55 8.38 -11.27
C GLY A 16 2.69 7.43 -12.48
N CYS A 17 3.86 6.84 -12.72
CA CYS A 17 4.13 6.03 -13.92
C CYS A 17 3.47 4.65 -13.94
N PHE A 18 2.83 4.20 -12.87
CA PHE A 18 2.17 2.90 -12.72
C PHE A 18 3.07 1.66 -12.85
N ALA A 19 4.38 1.79 -13.04
CA ALA A 19 5.30 0.65 -13.16
C ALA A 19 5.17 -0.34 -11.98
N CYS A 20 5.01 0.16 -10.75
CA CYS A 20 4.81 -0.65 -9.55
C CYS A 20 3.49 -1.44 -9.57
N ALA A 21 2.42 -0.87 -10.12
CA ALA A 21 1.13 -1.54 -10.27
C ALA A 21 1.22 -2.66 -11.32
N MET A 22 1.83 -2.37 -12.47
CA MET A 22 2.04 -3.36 -13.53
C MET A 22 2.96 -4.50 -13.10
N ALA A 23 4.05 -4.21 -12.41
CA ALA A 23 4.94 -5.22 -11.86
C ALA A 23 4.24 -6.14 -10.85
N CYS A 24 3.37 -5.58 -9.99
CA CYS A 24 2.56 -6.36 -9.07
C CYS A 24 1.56 -7.27 -9.80
N LYS A 25 0.90 -6.72 -10.83
CA LYS A 25 -0.07 -7.45 -11.66
C LYS A 25 0.59 -8.62 -12.38
N ASN A 26 1.74 -8.40 -13.01
CA ASN A 26 2.48 -9.44 -13.71
C ASN A 26 3.05 -10.51 -12.77
N GLN A 27 3.60 -10.10 -11.61
CA GLN A 27 4.18 -11.03 -10.63
C GLN A 27 3.17 -12.08 -10.13
N TYR A 28 1.89 -11.70 -10.04
CA TYR A 28 0.83 -12.54 -9.46
C TYR A 28 -0.27 -12.91 -10.46
N HIS A 29 -0.05 -12.66 -11.76
CA HIS A 29 -1.03 -12.96 -12.82
C HIS A 29 -2.45 -12.51 -12.46
N GLN A 30 -2.58 -11.31 -11.87
CA GLN A 30 -3.86 -10.82 -11.38
C GLN A 30 -4.86 -10.68 -12.54
N ALA A 31 -6.07 -11.19 -12.34
CA ALA A 31 -7.15 -11.12 -13.32
C ALA A 31 -7.49 -9.68 -13.73
N SER A 32 -8.17 -9.53 -14.87
CA SER A 32 -8.72 -8.22 -15.26
C SER A 32 -9.63 -7.69 -14.17
N GLY A 33 -9.53 -6.38 -13.86
CA GLY A 33 -10.30 -5.75 -12.77
C GLY A 33 -9.75 -5.96 -11.36
N VAL A 34 -8.88 -6.96 -11.13
CA VAL A 34 -8.23 -7.16 -9.83
C VAL A 34 -6.89 -6.42 -9.79
N VAL A 35 -6.74 -5.52 -8.84
CA VAL A 35 -5.53 -4.70 -8.68
C VAL A 35 -5.15 -4.62 -7.22
N TRP A 36 -4.01 -5.20 -6.84
CA TRP A 36 -3.52 -5.19 -5.46
C TRP A 36 -2.72 -3.94 -5.11
N ARG A 37 -2.12 -3.28 -6.09
CA ARG A 37 -1.41 -2.01 -5.92
C ARG A 37 -1.96 -0.99 -6.91
N GLN A 38 -2.35 0.16 -6.39
CA GLN A 38 -2.92 1.25 -7.18
C GLN A 38 -2.11 2.53 -6.95
N VAL A 39 -2.11 3.41 -7.94
CA VAL A 39 -1.49 4.73 -7.87
C VAL A 39 -2.60 5.76 -7.98
N TYR A 40 -2.71 6.61 -6.96
CA TYR A 40 -3.74 7.64 -6.86
C TYR A 40 -3.13 9.02 -6.95
N PRO A 41 -3.68 9.93 -7.76
CA PRO A 41 -3.35 11.34 -7.69
C PRO A 41 -3.86 11.91 -6.35
N LEU A 42 -3.09 12.83 -5.75
CA LEU A 42 -3.46 13.47 -4.48
C LEU A 42 -4.43 14.62 -4.66
N LYS A 43 -4.43 15.24 -5.83
CA LYS A 43 -5.40 16.24 -6.26
C LYS A 43 -5.69 16.05 -7.74
N GLU A 44 -6.92 16.28 -8.14
CA GLU A 44 -7.25 16.55 -9.53
C GLU A 44 -6.77 17.97 -9.82
N GLU A 45 -5.79 18.09 -10.70
CA GLU A 45 -5.21 19.39 -11.00
C GLU A 45 -5.95 20.06 -12.12
N VAL A 46 -6.20 21.32 -11.90
CA VAL A 46 -6.69 22.23 -12.93
C VAL A 46 -5.46 22.86 -13.60
N TYR A 47 -5.32 22.68 -14.91
CA TYR A 47 -4.38 23.43 -15.74
C TYR A 47 -4.48 24.94 -15.39
N PRO A 48 -3.36 25.67 -15.21
CA PRO A 48 -1.99 25.37 -15.58
C PRO A 48 -1.05 24.83 -14.47
N HIS A 49 -1.59 24.53 -13.30
CA HIS A 49 -0.78 24.09 -12.16
C HIS A 49 -0.33 22.62 -12.34
N HIS A 50 0.99 22.42 -12.55
CA HIS A 50 1.56 21.15 -12.98
C HIS A 50 2.11 20.27 -11.86
N GLU A 51 1.90 20.63 -10.61
CA GLU A 51 2.46 19.87 -9.50
C GLU A 51 1.59 18.66 -9.19
N ARG A 52 1.91 17.56 -9.84
CA ARG A 52 1.26 16.28 -9.62
C ARG A 52 1.98 15.51 -8.53
N ALA A 53 1.23 15.09 -7.53
CA ALA A 53 1.70 14.19 -6.51
C ALA A 53 0.84 12.93 -6.47
N PHE A 54 1.47 11.78 -6.22
CA PHE A 54 0.81 10.49 -6.26
C PHE A 54 1.17 9.65 -5.04
N TYR A 55 0.22 8.85 -4.56
CA TYR A 55 0.49 7.77 -3.63
C TYR A 55 0.32 6.41 -4.31
N SER A 56 1.33 5.56 -4.15
CA SER A 56 1.25 4.16 -4.55
C SER A 56 0.81 3.33 -3.37
N LEU A 57 -0.44 2.87 -3.35
CA LEU A 57 -1.09 2.20 -2.24
C LEU A 57 -1.30 0.70 -2.50
N SER A 58 -1.22 -0.08 -1.43
CA SER A 58 -1.53 -1.51 -1.41
C SER A 58 -1.91 -1.92 0.02
N CYS A 59 -1.83 -3.22 0.36
CA CYS A 59 -2.00 -3.65 1.74
C CYS A 59 -0.94 -3.04 2.66
N ASN A 60 -1.38 -2.54 3.80
CA ASN A 60 -0.50 -1.94 4.81
C ASN A 60 0.17 -2.95 5.75
N HIS A 61 -0.17 -4.23 5.68
CA HIS A 61 0.32 -5.26 6.59
C HIS A 61 0.25 -4.82 8.06
N CYS A 62 -0.92 -4.33 8.46
CA CYS A 62 -1.18 -3.75 9.79
C CYS A 62 -0.69 -4.66 10.92
N GLU A 63 -0.33 -4.06 12.06
CA GLU A 63 0.02 -4.81 13.26
C GLU A 63 -1.19 -5.59 13.79
N HIS A 64 -2.36 -4.96 13.78
CA HIS A 64 -3.65 -5.54 14.16
C HIS A 64 -4.59 -5.55 12.94
N PRO A 65 -4.49 -6.57 12.05
CA PRO A 65 -5.18 -6.54 10.76
C PRO A 65 -6.66 -6.90 10.87
N ALA A 66 -7.56 -5.93 10.69
CA ALA A 66 -9.01 -6.13 10.72
C ALA A 66 -9.48 -7.24 9.75
N CYS A 67 -8.83 -7.38 8.60
CA CYS A 67 -9.15 -8.43 7.64
C CYS A 67 -8.91 -9.86 8.19
N MET A 68 -7.97 -10.02 9.10
CA MET A 68 -7.70 -11.29 9.79
C MET A 68 -8.71 -11.52 10.91
N GLU A 69 -9.03 -10.47 11.67
CA GLU A 69 -10.00 -10.53 12.79
C GLU A 69 -11.38 -10.99 12.35
N VAL A 70 -11.86 -10.54 11.18
CA VAL A 70 -13.21 -10.83 10.69
C VAL A 70 -13.31 -12.07 9.81
N CYS A 71 -12.23 -12.82 9.62
CA CYS A 71 -12.23 -13.96 8.71
C CYS A 71 -12.76 -15.23 9.39
N PRO A 72 -13.98 -15.71 9.06
CA PRO A 72 -14.55 -16.89 9.72
C PRO A 72 -13.83 -18.19 9.34
N ALA A 73 -13.16 -18.21 8.17
CA ALA A 73 -12.42 -19.36 7.66
C ALA A 73 -10.95 -19.39 8.12
N ALA A 74 -10.52 -18.47 8.98
CA ALA A 74 -9.12 -18.32 9.40
C ALA A 74 -8.12 -18.35 8.21
N ALA A 75 -8.52 -17.73 7.08
CA ALA A 75 -7.73 -17.70 5.85
C ALA A 75 -6.58 -16.72 5.86
N TYR A 76 -6.26 -16.12 7.00
CA TYR A 76 -5.15 -15.18 7.16
C TYR A 76 -4.17 -15.65 8.22
N THR A 77 -2.88 -15.42 7.96
CA THR A 77 -1.83 -15.55 8.97
C THR A 77 -0.95 -14.30 8.95
N LYS A 78 -0.42 -13.95 10.12
CA LYS A 78 0.61 -12.93 10.26
C LYS A 78 1.94 -13.61 10.55
N ARG A 79 2.91 -13.44 9.66
CA ARG A 79 4.24 -14.05 9.79
C ARG A 79 4.97 -13.45 10.98
N GLU A 80 5.52 -14.29 11.83
CA GLU A 80 6.23 -13.83 13.03
C GLU A 80 7.57 -13.17 12.71
N GLN A 81 8.24 -13.66 11.66
CA GLN A 81 9.57 -13.21 11.28
C GLN A 81 9.64 -11.81 10.70
N ASP A 82 8.54 -11.29 10.14
CA ASP A 82 8.55 -10.01 9.42
C ASP A 82 7.22 -9.24 9.47
N GLY A 83 6.21 -9.75 10.15
CA GLY A 83 4.91 -9.12 10.31
C GLY A 83 4.03 -9.09 9.08
N VAL A 84 4.41 -9.77 8.00
CA VAL A 84 3.63 -9.84 6.76
C VAL A 84 2.31 -10.56 6.99
N VAL A 85 1.21 -9.94 6.60
CA VAL A 85 -0.12 -10.57 6.65
C VAL A 85 -0.35 -11.30 5.33
N VAL A 86 -0.41 -12.63 5.38
CA VAL A 86 -0.62 -13.51 4.24
C VAL A 86 -2.08 -13.96 4.19
N HIS A 87 -2.66 -14.01 3.00
CA HIS A 87 -3.97 -14.60 2.74
C HIS A 87 -3.81 -15.95 2.05
N HIS A 88 -4.50 -16.95 2.54
CA HIS A 88 -4.48 -18.33 2.04
C HIS A 88 -5.73 -18.59 1.19
N GLN A 89 -5.52 -18.62 -0.13
CA GLN A 89 -6.61 -18.80 -1.10
C GLN A 89 -7.38 -20.11 -0.92
N GLU A 90 -6.67 -21.18 -0.56
CA GLU A 90 -7.23 -22.51 -0.35
C GLU A 90 -8.24 -22.59 0.81
N LYS A 91 -8.11 -21.69 1.79
CA LYS A 91 -9.02 -21.58 2.95
C LYS A 91 -10.16 -20.59 2.73
N CYS A 92 -10.05 -19.76 1.69
CA CYS A 92 -11.02 -18.68 1.48
C CYS A 92 -12.35 -19.20 0.99
N ILE A 93 -13.43 -18.84 1.68
CA ILE A 93 -14.82 -19.21 1.34
C ILE A 93 -15.56 -18.11 0.57
N GLY A 94 -14.90 -17.04 0.15
CA GLY A 94 -15.50 -15.99 -0.68
C GLY A 94 -16.47 -15.02 0.03
N CYS A 95 -16.60 -15.05 1.35
CA CYS A 95 -17.59 -14.25 2.10
C CYS A 95 -17.40 -12.72 2.02
N ALA A 96 -16.27 -12.24 1.50
CA ALA A 96 -15.89 -10.84 1.33
C ALA A 96 -15.90 -9.98 2.62
N ASN A 97 -15.94 -10.56 3.83
CA ASN A 97 -15.89 -9.81 5.09
C ASN A 97 -14.62 -8.96 5.17
N CYS A 98 -13.47 -9.50 4.76
CA CYS A 98 -12.19 -8.79 4.73
C CYS A 98 -12.18 -7.60 3.77
N VAL A 99 -12.94 -7.67 2.66
CA VAL A 99 -13.08 -6.55 1.70
C VAL A 99 -13.85 -5.41 2.35
N ARG A 100 -14.94 -5.72 3.06
CA ARG A 100 -15.78 -4.72 3.73
C ARG A 100 -15.13 -4.11 4.97
N SER A 101 -14.33 -4.88 5.70
CA SER A 101 -13.75 -4.44 6.98
C SER A 101 -12.46 -3.64 6.84
N CYS A 102 -11.78 -3.69 5.69
CA CYS A 102 -10.51 -3.00 5.51
C CYS A 102 -10.74 -1.53 5.16
N PRO A 103 -10.39 -0.56 6.03
CA PRO A 103 -10.60 0.85 5.74
C PRO A 103 -9.73 1.36 4.59
N TYR A 104 -8.67 0.62 4.25
CA TYR A 104 -7.73 0.94 3.16
C TYR A 104 -8.11 0.26 1.83
N GLY A 105 -9.20 -0.51 1.78
CA GLY A 105 -9.64 -1.21 0.59
C GLY A 105 -8.60 -2.18 -0.01
N ALA A 106 -7.71 -2.75 0.82
CA ALA A 106 -6.61 -3.56 0.31
C ALA A 106 -7.03 -4.95 -0.19
N PRO A 107 -7.89 -5.73 0.49
CA PRO A 107 -8.45 -6.94 -0.08
C PRO A 107 -9.40 -6.62 -1.23
N ARG A 108 -9.26 -7.35 -2.33
CA ARG A 108 -10.11 -7.26 -3.53
C ARG A 108 -10.83 -8.58 -3.73
N PHE A 109 -12.10 -8.54 -4.09
CA PHE A 109 -12.82 -9.74 -4.50
C PHE A 109 -12.51 -10.05 -5.96
N ASN A 110 -12.12 -11.28 -6.25
CA ASN A 110 -11.91 -11.76 -7.60
C ASN A 110 -13.13 -12.57 -8.03
N PRO A 111 -13.96 -12.09 -8.96
CA PRO A 111 -15.15 -12.79 -9.39
C PRO A 111 -14.86 -14.08 -10.16
N GLY A 112 -13.67 -14.21 -10.77
CA GLY A 112 -13.28 -15.42 -11.50
C GLY A 112 -12.92 -16.61 -10.60
N THR A 113 -12.43 -16.33 -9.38
CA THR A 113 -12.13 -17.35 -8.37
C THR A 113 -13.14 -17.37 -7.22
N GLU A 114 -14.07 -16.41 -7.20
CA GLU A 114 -15.02 -16.15 -6.11
C GLU A 114 -14.36 -16.01 -4.73
N ARG A 115 -13.13 -15.48 -4.69
CA ARG A 115 -12.32 -15.36 -3.47
C ARG A 115 -11.72 -13.96 -3.33
N ALA A 116 -11.37 -13.61 -2.10
CA ALA A 116 -10.64 -12.39 -1.85
C ALA A 116 -9.15 -12.57 -2.17
N GLU A 117 -8.52 -11.49 -2.61
CA GLU A 117 -7.08 -11.43 -2.88
C GLU A 117 -6.51 -10.13 -2.34
N LYS A 118 -5.24 -10.11 -1.99
CA LYS A 118 -4.55 -8.89 -1.59
C LYS A 118 -3.04 -9.00 -1.74
N CYS A 119 -2.36 -7.86 -1.70
CA CYS A 119 -0.90 -7.80 -1.59
C CYS A 119 -0.41 -8.68 -0.42
N ASN A 120 0.58 -9.52 -0.69
CA ASN A 120 1.24 -10.40 0.27
C ASN A 120 2.70 -9.97 0.57
N LEU A 121 3.07 -8.73 0.23
CA LEU A 121 4.42 -8.15 0.31
C LEU A 121 5.48 -8.93 -0.49
N CYS A 122 5.05 -9.74 -1.44
CA CYS A 122 5.93 -10.65 -2.20
C CYS A 122 6.80 -11.52 -1.27
N TRP A 123 6.23 -12.10 -0.22
CA TRP A 123 6.99 -12.79 0.82
C TRP A 123 7.91 -13.90 0.28
N GLN A 124 7.50 -14.61 -0.80
CA GLN A 124 8.35 -15.60 -1.45
C GLN A 124 9.63 -14.97 -2.01
N ARG A 125 9.52 -13.76 -2.59
CA ARG A 125 10.69 -13.01 -3.05
C ARG A 125 11.57 -12.56 -1.88
N LEU A 126 10.95 -12.09 -0.80
CA LEU A 126 11.66 -11.68 0.42
C LEU A 126 12.45 -12.85 1.02
N ASP A 127 11.87 -14.05 1.06
CA ASP A 127 12.55 -15.25 1.55
C ASP A 127 13.72 -15.67 0.65
N ALA A 128 13.67 -15.32 -0.64
CA ALA A 128 14.77 -15.48 -1.59
C ALA A 128 15.77 -14.30 -1.60
N GLY A 129 15.67 -13.35 -0.65
CA GLY A 129 16.56 -12.19 -0.56
C GLY A 129 16.31 -11.12 -1.63
N LEU A 130 15.15 -11.15 -2.29
CA LEU A 130 14.79 -10.23 -3.37
C LEU A 130 13.76 -9.19 -2.89
N ASP A 131 13.86 -7.98 -3.43
CA ASP A 131 12.83 -6.95 -3.19
C ASP A 131 11.46 -7.34 -3.75
N PRO A 132 10.36 -6.83 -3.16
CA PRO A 132 9.04 -6.92 -3.77
C PRO A 132 9.05 -6.39 -5.21
N ALA A 133 8.33 -7.05 -6.13
CA ALA A 133 8.32 -6.70 -7.55
C ALA A 133 8.02 -5.21 -7.80
N CYS A 134 7.07 -4.64 -7.06
CA CYS A 134 6.69 -3.24 -7.16
C CYS A 134 7.78 -2.27 -6.67
N VAL A 135 8.56 -2.64 -5.67
CA VAL A 135 9.72 -1.86 -5.19
C VAL A 135 10.83 -1.88 -6.24
N LYS A 136 11.17 -3.08 -6.72
CA LYS A 136 12.22 -3.25 -7.74
C LYS A 136 11.92 -2.51 -9.04
N SER A 137 10.66 -2.36 -9.41
CA SER A 137 10.23 -1.70 -10.65
C SER A 137 10.10 -0.18 -10.55
N CYS A 138 10.28 0.41 -9.36
CA CYS A 138 10.10 1.85 -9.18
C CYS A 138 11.31 2.64 -9.72
N PRO A 139 11.19 3.37 -10.85
CA PRO A 139 12.35 4.03 -11.48
C PRO A 139 12.89 5.21 -10.67
N THR A 140 12.06 5.80 -9.81
CA THR A 140 12.42 6.97 -9.00
C THR A 140 12.77 6.63 -7.55
N ASN A 141 12.71 5.34 -7.17
CA ASN A 141 12.82 4.89 -5.77
C ASN A 141 11.82 5.60 -4.82
N ALA A 142 10.68 6.03 -5.36
CA ALA A 142 9.58 6.59 -4.56
C ALA A 142 8.90 5.54 -3.67
N LEU A 143 8.99 4.27 -4.07
CA LEU A 143 8.46 3.14 -3.32
C LEU A 143 9.61 2.30 -2.79
N ARG A 144 9.70 2.14 -1.47
CA ARG A 144 10.74 1.36 -0.80
C ARG A 144 10.14 0.35 0.16
N LEU A 145 10.81 -0.78 0.34
CA LEU A 145 10.58 -1.70 1.45
C LEU A 145 11.27 -1.14 2.69
N ILE A 146 10.58 -1.14 3.83
CA ILE A 146 11.15 -0.68 5.10
C ILE A 146 10.93 -1.71 6.21
N ASN A 147 11.82 -1.71 7.18
CA ASN A 147 11.62 -2.37 8.47
C ASN A 147 11.34 -1.29 9.53
N LEU A 148 10.15 -1.29 10.10
CA LEU A 148 9.74 -0.26 11.06
C LEU A 148 10.63 -0.21 12.32
N ALA A 149 11.27 -1.31 12.67
CA ALA A 149 12.18 -1.35 13.83
C ALA A 149 13.45 -0.50 13.65
N THR A 150 13.86 -0.27 12.39
CA THR A 150 15.08 0.48 12.05
C THR A 150 14.81 1.69 11.16
N PHE A 151 13.55 1.87 10.74
CA PHE A 151 13.17 2.96 9.86
C PHE A 151 13.20 4.30 10.59
N ASN A 152 14.00 5.22 10.06
CA ASN A 152 14.13 6.58 10.57
C ASN A 152 14.18 7.55 9.39
N GLU A 153 13.03 8.12 9.05
CA GLU A 153 12.91 9.17 8.01
C GLU A 153 12.19 10.37 8.66
N PRO A 154 12.84 11.51 8.85
CA PRO A 154 12.35 12.59 9.73
C PRO A 154 10.98 13.16 9.37
N ASN A 155 10.61 13.13 8.09
CA ASN A 155 9.33 13.68 7.60
C ASN A 155 8.34 12.59 7.19
N ALA A 156 8.51 11.37 7.68
CA ALA A 156 7.60 10.28 7.40
C ALA A 156 6.39 10.32 8.33
N VAL A 157 5.19 10.23 7.77
CA VAL A 157 3.92 10.15 8.50
C VAL A 157 3.25 8.81 8.25
N GLN A 158 2.45 8.37 9.21
CA GLN A 158 1.66 7.14 9.08
C GLN A 158 0.31 7.39 8.39
N PHE A 159 -0.27 8.55 8.64
CA PHE A 159 -1.58 8.96 8.14
C PHE A 159 -1.48 10.31 7.44
N PRO A 160 -1.20 10.32 6.13
CA PRO A 160 -1.19 11.57 5.38
C PRO A 160 -2.61 12.10 5.18
N PRO A 161 -2.80 13.40 4.89
CA PRO A 161 -4.10 13.98 4.61
C PRO A 161 -4.89 13.21 3.56
N GLY A 162 -6.19 13.00 3.81
CA GLY A 162 -7.08 12.22 2.93
C GLY A 162 -6.92 10.68 3.06
N TYR A 163 -5.99 10.20 3.88
CA TYR A 163 -5.83 8.78 4.14
C TYR A 163 -6.63 8.35 5.39
N PRO A 164 -7.29 7.17 5.40
CA PRO A 164 -8.06 6.74 6.56
C PRO A 164 -7.22 6.64 7.83
N HIS A 165 -7.63 7.35 8.89
CA HIS A 165 -6.92 7.38 10.16
C HIS A 165 -7.46 6.29 11.10
N MET A 166 -6.82 5.13 11.09
CA MET A 166 -7.19 3.97 11.91
C MET A 166 -6.01 3.51 12.78
N SER A 167 -5.69 4.31 13.80
CA SER A 167 -4.53 4.08 14.69
C SER A 167 -4.52 2.71 15.35
N ARG A 168 -5.70 2.16 15.74
CA ARG A 168 -5.79 0.83 16.35
C ARG A 168 -5.26 -0.29 15.47
N LEU A 169 -5.30 -0.13 14.14
CA LEU A 169 -4.79 -1.14 13.21
C LEU A 169 -3.26 -1.08 13.07
N ASN A 170 -2.66 0.03 13.46
CA ASN A 170 -1.24 0.34 13.32
C ASN A 170 -0.66 -0.10 11.96
N PRO A 171 -1.05 0.58 10.85
CA PRO A 171 -0.58 0.25 9.50
C PRO A 171 0.94 0.39 9.39
N SER A 172 1.59 -0.52 8.65
CA SER A 172 3.05 -0.54 8.50
C SER A 172 3.57 0.35 7.37
N THR A 173 2.69 0.97 6.57
CA THR A 173 3.10 1.92 5.55
C THR A 173 3.44 3.26 6.16
N ARG A 174 4.49 3.92 5.62
CA ARG A 174 4.89 5.28 5.94
C ARG A 174 4.92 6.10 4.67
N PHE A 175 4.62 7.40 4.81
CA PHE A 175 4.48 8.31 3.69
C PHE A 175 5.34 9.55 3.89
N ARG A 176 5.99 10.01 2.84
CA ARG A 176 6.49 11.38 2.73
C ARG A 176 5.49 12.18 1.93
N GLN A 177 4.99 13.24 2.54
CA GLN A 177 4.06 14.14 1.87
C GLN A 177 4.78 14.95 0.78
N PRO A 178 4.07 15.33 -0.31
CA PRO A 178 4.59 16.31 -1.25
C PRO A 178 4.72 17.67 -0.55
N GLU A 179 5.67 18.48 -0.95
CA GLU A 179 5.62 19.92 -0.70
C GLU A 179 4.61 20.49 -1.69
N LEU A 180 3.41 20.76 -1.23
CA LEU A 180 2.47 21.51 -2.03
C LEU A 180 2.96 22.97 -2.04
N PRO A 181 3.01 23.65 -3.19
CA PRO A 181 3.34 25.06 -3.22
C PRO A 181 2.37 25.83 -2.34
N LYS A 182 2.86 26.80 -1.63
CA LYS A 182 2.02 27.79 -1.00
C LYS A 182 1.23 28.44 -2.13
N ILE A 183 -0.10 28.38 -2.08
CA ILE A 183 -0.94 29.16 -2.98
C ILE A 183 -0.58 30.63 -2.67
N ILE A 184 0.17 31.27 -3.56
CA ILE A 184 0.40 32.70 -3.49
C ILE A 184 -0.97 33.33 -3.76
N LYS A 185 -1.61 33.84 -2.72
CA LYS A 185 -2.87 34.57 -2.90
C LYS A 185 -2.59 35.81 -3.72
N PRO A 186 -3.51 36.24 -4.58
CA PRO A 186 -3.32 37.47 -5.38
C PRO A 186 -2.96 38.70 -4.53
N GLU A 187 -3.29 38.68 -3.24
CA GLU A 187 -3.00 39.73 -2.26
C GLU A 187 -1.51 39.82 -1.88
N ASP A 188 -0.72 38.77 -2.11
CA ASP A 188 0.72 38.72 -1.78
C ASP A 188 1.61 39.25 -2.93
N GLN A 189 1.02 39.78 -4.02
CA GLN A 189 1.73 40.28 -5.20
C GLN A 189 1.75 41.82 -5.30
N GLN A 190 1.49 42.53 -4.20
CA GLN A 190 1.58 44.01 -4.15
C GLN A 190 2.87 44.48 -3.54
#